data_d32c1bc79b6619f2044d90fa1cb8a1dc
#
_entry.id   d32c1bc79b6619f2044d90fa1cb8a1dc
#
_cell.length_a   1.000
_cell.length_b   1.000
_cell.length_c   1.000
_cell.angle_alpha   90.00
_cell.angle_beta   90.00
_cell.angle_gamma   90.00
#
_symmetry.space_group_name_H-M   'P 1'
#
loop_
_entity.id
_entity.type
_entity.pdbx_description
1 polymer ?
#
loop_
_entity_poly.entity_id
_entity_poly.type
_entity_poly.pdbx_seq_one_letter_code
_entity_poly.pdbx_strand_id
1 'polypeptide(L)'
;ALGQDGFKPIVAMWFIAFSLAPGFFLPIEQEVGRALSHRRALNQGGQPIIRRMIPLATTMLIVLAAIIAVASPYLTKHLFDGYGVVVVCLVLTLLSYAPMHLARGICSGSQRFGSYGIIIGADGAARVIGVAVLWALGVDSVGAFALMIALSPLVGVIGVGVFGKLHTDDGPPAPGSEVTPN
;
A
#
# COMPACT_ATOMS: atom_id res chain seq x y z
N ALA A 1 0.04 26.12 10.59
CA ALA A 1 0.62 24.77 10.57
C ALA A 1 0.52 24.12 11.94
N LEU A 2 0.38 22.82 11.99
CA LEU A 2 -0.10 21.98 13.11
C LEU A 2 0.59 22.14 14.47
N GLY A 3 1.73 22.80 14.61
CA GLY A 3 2.50 22.81 15.86
C GLY A 3 2.99 21.40 16.28
N GLN A 4 3.71 21.32 17.42
CA GLN A 4 4.25 20.04 17.88
C GLN A 4 3.16 19.03 18.28
N ASP A 5 2.08 19.48 18.90
CA ASP A 5 1.02 18.58 19.39
C ASP A 5 0.17 17.99 18.26
N GLY A 6 -0.14 18.78 17.23
CA GLY A 6 -0.86 18.27 16.06
C GLY A 6 -0.03 17.33 15.16
N PHE A 7 1.31 17.36 15.29
CA PHE A 7 2.18 16.49 14.50
C PHE A 7 2.38 15.10 15.12
N LYS A 8 2.33 14.97 16.45
CA LYS A 8 2.51 13.69 17.16
C LYS A 8 1.61 12.55 16.65
N PRO A 9 0.28 12.71 16.54
CA PRO A 9 -0.61 11.64 16.08
C PRO A 9 -0.32 11.21 14.64
N ILE A 10 0.13 12.12 13.77
CA ILE A 10 0.50 11.82 12.39
C ILE A 10 1.76 10.96 12.35
N VAL A 11 2.78 11.30 13.16
CA VAL A 11 4.01 10.52 13.27
C VAL A 11 3.73 9.13 13.82
N ALA A 12 2.89 9.01 14.87
CA ALA A 12 2.49 7.73 15.42
C ALA A 12 1.77 6.86 14.37
N MET A 13 0.82 7.43 13.63
CA MET A 13 0.14 6.76 12.52
C MET A 13 1.12 6.27 11.47
N TRP A 14 2.08 7.13 11.08
CA TRP A 14 3.08 6.78 10.07
C TRP A 14 3.97 5.61 10.52
N PHE A 15 4.44 5.63 11.78
CA PHE A 15 5.24 4.53 12.33
C PHE A 15 4.47 3.21 12.35
N ILE A 16 3.20 3.23 12.77
CA ILE A 16 2.35 2.03 12.78
C ILE A 16 2.16 1.52 11.34
N ALA A 17 1.78 2.40 10.41
CA ALA A 17 1.58 2.03 9.01
C ALA A 17 2.85 1.49 8.37
N PHE A 18 4.01 2.14 8.61
CA PHE A 18 5.30 1.73 8.06
C PHE A 18 5.82 0.41 8.66
N SER A 19 5.39 0.06 9.87
CA SER A 19 5.70 -1.24 10.49
C SER A 19 4.78 -2.34 9.98
N LEU A 20 3.48 -2.06 9.89
CA LEU A 20 2.47 -3.06 9.49
C LEU A 20 2.50 -3.35 7.98
N ALA A 21 2.55 -2.32 7.13
CA ALA A 21 2.41 -2.51 5.70
C ALA A 21 3.50 -3.42 5.10
N PRO A 22 4.82 -3.20 5.34
CA PRO A 22 5.83 -4.15 4.89
C PRO A 22 5.70 -5.51 5.55
N GLY A 23 5.39 -5.59 6.85
CA GLY A 23 5.25 -6.84 7.57
C GLY A 23 4.23 -7.79 6.95
N PHE A 24 3.12 -7.26 6.46
CA PHE A 24 2.02 -8.04 5.90
C PHE A 24 2.00 -8.10 4.37
N PHE A 25 2.34 -7.02 3.69
CA PHE A 25 2.21 -6.94 2.22
C PHE A 25 3.50 -7.21 1.46
N LEU A 26 4.69 -7.08 2.08
CA LEU A 26 5.95 -7.41 1.42
C LEU A 26 6.06 -8.89 1.03
N PRO A 27 5.63 -9.86 1.85
CA PRO A 27 5.59 -11.26 1.43
C PRO A 27 4.72 -11.49 0.18
N ILE A 28 3.59 -10.76 0.06
CA ILE A 28 2.73 -10.82 -1.13
C ILE A 28 3.46 -10.27 -2.35
N GLU A 29 4.13 -9.11 -2.21
CA GLU A 29 4.95 -8.52 -3.28
C GLU A 29 6.02 -9.49 -3.76
N GLN A 30 6.76 -10.10 -2.83
CA GLN A 30 7.84 -11.04 -3.15
C GLN A 30 7.31 -12.29 -3.84
N GLU A 31 6.22 -12.85 -3.35
CA GLU A 31 5.61 -14.05 -3.91
C GLU A 31 5.03 -13.80 -5.31
N VAL A 32 4.35 -12.69 -5.52
CA VAL A 32 3.89 -12.27 -6.85
C VAL A 32 5.09 -12.11 -7.80
N GLY A 33 6.14 -11.42 -7.35
CA GLY A 33 7.36 -11.24 -8.15
C GLY A 33 8.01 -12.55 -8.55
N ARG A 34 8.14 -13.49 -7.59
CA ARG A 34 8.70 -14.83 -7.80
C ARG A 34 7.86 -15.64 -8.80
N ALA A 35 6.55 -15.76 -8.55
CA ALA A 35 5.65 -16.56 -9.35
C ALA A 35 5.51 -16.02 -10.79
N LEU A 36 5.44 -14.70 -10.97
CA LEU A 36 5.41 -14.09 -12.30
C LEU A 36 6.73 -14.27 -13.05
N SER A 37 7.87 -14.15 -12.39
CA SER A 37 9.18 -14.40 -12.99
C SER A 37 9.30 -15.86 -13.46
N HIS A 38 8.82 -16.83 -12.66
CA HIS A 38 8.80 -18.24 -13.01
C HIS A 38 7.92 -18.50 -14.25
N ARG A 39 6.68 -18.00 -14.24
CA ARG A 39 5.77 -18.15 -15.39
C ARG A 39 6.32 -17.51 -16.66
N ARG A 40 6.95 -16.36 -16.53
CA ARG A 40 7.61 -15.71 -17.67
C ARG A 40 8.71 -16.58 -18.27
N ALA A 41 9.52 -17.24 -17.44
CA ALA A 41 10.54 -18.17 -17.92
C ALA A 41 9.96 -19.37 -18.70
N LEU A 42 8.72 -19.74 -18.39
CA LEU A 42 7.96 -20.79 -19.08
C LEU A 42 7.10 -20.28 -20.24
N ASN A 43 7.19 -18.99 -20.61
CA ASN A 43 6.34 -18.31 -21.58
C ASN A 43 4.83 -18.45 -21.28
N GLN A 44 4.46 -18.42 -19.99
CA GLN A 44 3.09 -18.49 -19.50
C GLN A 44 2.61 -17.14 -19.03
N GLY A 45 1.33 -16.82 -19.24
CA GLY A 45 0.72 -15.58 -18.76
C GLY A 45 0.58 -15.55 -17.24
N GLY A 46 0.70 -14.35 -16.67
CA GLY A 46 0.74 -14.10 -15.22
C GLY A 46 -0.61 -13.85 -14.55
N GLN A 47 -1.67 -13.60 -15.34
CA GLN A 47 -3.00 -13.23 -14.82
C GLN A 47 -3.58 -14.21 -13.78
N PRO A 48 -3.42 -15.55 -13.93
CA PRO A 48 -3.90 -16.49 -12.93
C PRO A 48 -3.28 -16.31 -11.54
N ILE A 49 -1.99 -15.91 -11.46
CA ILE A 49 -1.33 -15.62 -10.18
C ILE A 49 -1.99 -14.41 -9.53
N ILE A 50 -2.20 -13.32 -10.29
CA ILE A 50 -2.79 -12.08 -9.77
C ILE A 50 -4.20 -12.36 -9.24
N ARG A 51 -5.05 -13.08 -10.01
CA ARG A 51 -6.40 -13.45 -9.57
C ARG A 51 -6.41 -14.24 -8.27
N ARG A 52 -5.36 -15.00 -7.99
CA ARG A 52 -5.21 -15.79 -6.76
C ARG A 52 -4.68 -14.95 -5.59
N MET A 53 -3.81 -13.97 -5.86
CA MET A 53 -3.20 -13.14 -4.82
C MET A 53 -4.12 -12.02 -4.34
N ILE A 54 -5.04 -11.52 -5.18
CA ILE A 54 -6.01 -10.48 -4.78
C ILE A 54 -6.85 -10.90 -3.57
N PRO A 55 -7.54 -12.05 -3.54
CA PRO A 55 -8.33 -12.44 -2.37
C PRO A 55 -7.47 -12.62 -1.12
N LEU A 56 -6.24 -13.12 -1.25
CA LEU A 56 -5.32 -13.24 -0.11
C LEU A 56 -4.98 -11.86 0.47
N ALA A 57 -4.57 -10.91 -0.38
CA ALA A 57 -4.27 -9.54 0.04
C ALA A 57 -5.49 -8.85 0.66
N THR A 58 -6.69 -9.09 0.08
CA THR A 58 -7.95 -8.54 0.59
C THR A 58 -8.29 -9.12 1.96
N THR A 59 -8.14 -10.43 2.16
CA THR A 59 -8.38 -11.08 3.46
C THR A 59 -7.43 -10.53 4.52
N MET A 60 -6.14 -10.40 4.21
CA MET A 60 -5.16 -9.82 5.14
C MET A 60 -5.54 -8.37 5.50
N LEU A 61 -5.95 -7.57 4.52
CA LEU A 61 -6.40 -6.20 4.74
C LEU A 61 -7.63 -6.14 5.66
N ILE A 62 -8.63 -7.01 5.43
CA ILE A 62 -9.84 -7.07 6.26
C ILE A 62 -9.48 -7.44 7.71
N VAL A 63 -8.61 -8.43 7.90
CA VAL A 63 -8.16 -8.85 9.24
C VAL A 63 -7.44 -7.69 9.95
N LEU A 64 -6.52 -7.01 9.26
CA LEU A 64 -5.82 -5.86 9.82
C LEU A 64 -6.76 -4.71 10.15
N ALA A 65 -7.71 -4.39 9.26
CA ALA A 65 -8.70 -3.36 9.50
C ALA A 65 -9.60 -3.71 10.70
N ALA A 66 -9.99 -4.97 10.85
CA ALA A 66 -10.76 -5.43 12.01
C ALA A 66 -9.96 -5.30 13.32
N ILE A 67 -8.68 -5.68 13.32
CA ILE A 67 -7.80 -5.51 14.49
C ILE A 67 -7.70 -4.03 14.86
N ILE A 68 -7.47 -3.14 13.88
CA ILE A 68 -7.39 -1.70 14.11
C ILE A 68 -8.73 -1.15 14.61
N ALA A 69 -9.86 -1.61 14.07
CA ALA A 69 -11.19 -1.19 14.51
C ALA A 69 -11.44 -1.55 15.97
N VAL A 70 -11.09 -2.78 16.39
CA VAL A 70 -11.18 -3.21 17.80
C VAL A 70 -10.23 -2.38 18.69
N ALA A 71 -9.02 -2.10 18.22
CA ALA A 71 -8.02 -1.31 18.94
C ALA A 71 -8.31 0.21 18.91
N SER A 72 -9.28 0.67 18.11
CA SER A 72 -9.49 2.10 17.84
C SER A 72 -9.69 2.97 19.08
N PRO A 73 -10.42 2.55 20.14
CA PRO A 73 -10.57 3.37 21.34
C PRO A 73 -9.22 3.58 22.06
N TYR A 74 -8.41 2.53 22.12
CA TYR A 74 -7.07 2.58 22.71
C TYR A 74 -6.12 3.48 21.89
N LEU A 75 -6.08 3.27 20.56
CA LEU A 75 -5.25 4.06 19.64
C LEU A 75 -5.60 5.53 19.70
N THR A 76 -6.90 5.86 19.65
CA THR A 76 -7.39 7.24 19.70
C THR A 76 -6.97 7.93 21.00
N LYS A 77 -7.11 7.24 22.14
CA LYS A 77 -6.86 7.84 23.45
C LYS A 77 -5.38 7.96 23.79
N HIS A 78 -4.56 6.96 23.42
CA HIS A 78 -3.18 6.85 23.91
C HIS A 78 -2.11 7.18 22.86
N LEU A 79 -2.42 7.06 21.57
CA LEU A 79 -1.44 7.30 20.50
C LEU A 79 -1.79 8.50 19.61
N PHE A 80 -3.09 8.81 19.47
CA PHE A 80 -3.54 9.83 18.53
C PHE A 80 -4.14 11.06 19.22
N ASP A 81 -3.85 11.27 20.51
CA ASP A 81 -4.24 12.46 21.28
C ASP A 81 -5.73 12.85 21.12
N GLY A 82 -6.62 11.86 21.01
CA GLY A 82 -8.06 12.05 20.82
C GLY A 82 -8.52 12.18 19.37
N TYR A 83 -7.61 12.22 18.39
CA TYR A 83 -7.96 12.35 16.97
C TYR A 83 -8.43 11.03 16.34
N GLY A 84 -9.68 10.65 16.52
CA GLY A 84 -10.27 9.44 15.93
C GLY A 84 -10.17 9.36 14.40
N VAL A 85 -10.13 10.52 13.71
CA VAL A 85 -9.91 10.59 12.26
C VAL A 85 -8.58 9.95 11.82
N VAL A 86 -7.55 9.96 12.69
CA VAL A 86 -6.25 9.36 12.41
C VAL A 86 -6.33 7.84 12.33
N VAL A 87 -7.24 7.20 13.10
CA VAL A 87 -7.51 5.76 12.99
C VAL A 87 -8.07 5.42 11.61
N VAL A 88 -9.02 6.23 11.12
CA VAL A 88 -9.57 6.06 9.76
C VAL A 88 -8.46 6.22 8.71
N CYS A 89 -7.62 7.23 8.86
CA CYS A 89 -6.47 7.44 7.96
C CYS A 89 -5.46 6.27 8.03
N LEU A 90 -5.26 5.65 9.19
CA LEU A 90 -4.41 4.45 9.32
C LEU A 90 -4.97 3.28 8.49
N VAL A 91 -6.28 3.02 8.56
CA VAL A 91 -6.93 2.00 7.74
C VAL A 91 -6.83 2.33 6.25
N LEU A 92 -7.06 3.59 5.87
CA LEU A 92 -6.90 4.06 4.49
C LEU A 92 -5.46 3.91 4.00
N THR A 93 -4.48 4.12 4.87
CA THR A 93 -3.06 3.90 4.55
C THR A 93 -2.82 2.43 4.18
N LEU A 94 -3.29 1.49 4.98
CA LEU A 94 -3.15 0.06 4.68
C LEU A 94 -3.91 -0.34 3.42
N LEU A 95 -5.11 0.24 3.20
CA LEU A 95 -5.88 0.07 1.97
C LEU A 95 -5.12 0.54 0.73
N SER A 96 -4.33 1.59 0.86
CA SER A 96 -3.49 2.15 -0.21
C SER A 96 -2.20 1.34 -0.42
N TYR A 97 -1.61 0.82 0.63
CA TYR A 97 -0.38 0.00 0.56
C TYR A 97 -0.63 -1.38 -0.05
N ALA A 98 -1.77 -2.01 0.20
CA ALA A 98 -2.08 -3.33 -0.35
C ALA A 98 -1.97 -3.38 -1.90
N PRO A 99 -2.67 -2.52 -2.68
CA PRO A 99 -2.50 -2.47 -4.13
C PRO A 99 -1.11 -1.98 -4.56
N MET A 100 -0.44 -1.14 -3.76
CA MET A 100 0.91 -0.70 -4.07
C MET A 100 1.91 -1.86 -4.04
N HIS A 101 1.89 -2.70 -3.00
CA HIS A 101 2.75 -3.87 -2.91
C HIS A 101 2.42 -4.90 -4.02
N LEU A 102 1.14 -5.12 -4.33
CA LEU A 102 0.73 -5.98 -5.43
C LEU A 102 1.27 -5.46 -6.78
N ALA A 103 1.10 -4.16 -7.06
CA ALA A 103 1.59 -3.52 -8.28
C ALA A 103 3.13 -3.61 -8.40
N ARG A 104 3.86 -3.43 -7.29
CA ARG A 104 5.31 -3.59 -7.24
C ARG A 104 5.72 -5.02 -7.53
N GLY A 105 5.04 -6.02 -6.97
CA GLY A 105 5.25 -7.43 -7.27
C GLY A 105 5.03 -7.75 -8.75
N ILE A 106 3.96 -7.20 -9.37
CA ILE A 106 3.70 -7.33 -10.80
C ILE A 106 4.84 -6.71 -11.63
N CYS A 107 5.26 -5.50 -11.29
CA CYS A 107 6.33 -4.80 -12.00
C CYS A 107 7.66 -5.54 -11.89
N SER A 108 8.05 -6.00 -10.71
CA SER A 108 9.31 -6.73 -10.49
C SER A 108 9.31 -8.07 -11.21
N GLY A 109 8.25 -8.88 -11.07
CA GLY A 109 8.12 -10.18 -11.73
C GLY A 109 8.02 -10.10 -13.25
N SER A 110 7.50 -8.97 -13.77
CA SER A 110 7.45 -8.68 -15.20
C SER A 110 8.70 -7.95 -15.73
N GLN A 111 9.73 -7.76 -14.90
CA GLN A 111 10.96 -7.01 -15.21
C GLN A 111 10.72 -5.54 -15.65
N ARG A 112 9.63 -4.95 -15.18
CA ARG A 112 9.27 -3.53 -15.45
C ARG A 112 9.83 -2.63 -14.35
N PHE A 113 11.15 -2.63 -14.16
CA PHE A 113 11.82 -1.93 -13.06
C PHE A 113 11.64 -0.41 -13.11
N GLY A 114 11.49 0.19 -14.29
CA GLY A 114 11.14 1.61 -14.44
C GLY A 114 9.78 1.92 -13.82
N SER A 115 8.76 1.10 -14.08
CA SER A 115 7.43 1.24 -13.47
C SER A 115 7.45 1.00 -11.96
N TYR A 116 8.25 0.03 -11.49
CA TYR A 116 8.51 -0.20 -10.07
C TYR A 116 9.08 1.06 -9.39
N GLY A 117 10.11 1.67 -9.99
CA GLY A 117 10.72 2.91 -9.50
C GLY A 117 9.74 4.09 -9.48
N ILE A 118 8.87 4.20 -10.51
CA ILE A 118 7.82 5.24 -10.56
C ILE A 118 6.83 5.07 -9.41
N ILE A 119 6.40 3.85 -9.09
CA ILE A 119 5.46 3.61 -7.97
C ILE A 119 6.06 4.12 -6.65
N ILE A 120 7.31 3.77 -6.36
CA ILE A 120 7.98 4.19 -5.12
C ILE A 120 8.26 5.70 -5.12
N GLY A 121 8.80 6.21 -6.22
CA GLY A 121 9.15 7.63 -6.33
C GLY A 121 7.91 8.54 -6.27
N ALA A 122 6.80 8.12 -6.89
CA ALA A 122 5.56 8.87 -6.87
C ALA A 122 4.90 8.89 -5.47
N ASP A 123 4.98 7.79 -4.70
CA ASP A 123 4.51 7.78 -3.31
C ASP A 123 5.28 8.81 -2.47
N GLY A 124 6.60 8.79 -2.53
CA GLY A 124 7.44 9.75 -1.81
C GLY A 124 7.20 11.19 -2.25
N ALA A 125 7.18 11.44 -3.57
CA ALA A 125 6.95 12.77 -4.14
C ALA A 125 5.55 13.30 -3.79
N ALA A 126 4.49 12.49 -3.93
CA ALA A 126 3.14 12.87 -3.59
C ALA A 126 3.01 13.27 -2.12
N ARG A 127 3.67 12.54 -1.23
CA ARG A 127 3.69 12.82 0.20
C ARG A 127 4.36 14.16 0.51
N VAL A 128 5.54 14.39 -0.03
CA VAL A 128 6.28 15.64 0.19
C VAL A 128 5.56 16.83 -0.42
N ILE A 129 5.14 16.72 -1.68
CA ILE A 129 4.43 17.79 -2.39
C ILE A 129 3.09 18.08 -1.73
N GLY A 130 2.30 17.05 -1.40
CA GLY A 130 1.00 17.20 -0.78
C GLY A 130 1.08 17.88 0.59
N VAL A 131 2.04 17.47 1.43
CA VAL A 131 2.28 18.12 2.74
C VAL A 131 2.72 19.57 2.54
N ALA A 132 3.61 19.85 1.59
CA ALA A 132 4.05 21.21 1.30
C ALA A 132 2.90 22.11 0.81
N VAL A 133 2.01 21.58 -0.04
CA VAL A 133 0.81 22.31 -0.51
C VAL A 133 -0.14 22.60 0.64
N LEU A 134 -0.46 21.62 1.49
CA LEU A 134 -1.31 21.83 2.66
C LEU A 134 -0.74 22.88 3.61
N TRP A 135 0.58 22.85 3.81
CA TRP A 135 1.28 23.85 4.61
C TRP A 135 1.20 25.26 3.99
N ALA A 136 1.44 25.37 2.68
CA ALA A 136 1.40 26.65 1.96
C ALA A 136 -0.01 27.26 1.91
N LEU A 137 -1.06 26.42 1.91
CA LEU A 137 -2.45 26.84 1.99
C LEU A 137 -2.90 27.18 3.42
N GLY A 138 -2.03 27.10 4.42
CA GLY A 138 -2.35 27.41 5.81
C GLY A 138 -3.31 26.40 6.46
N VAL A 139 -3.39 25.16 5.96
CA VAL A 139 -4.27 24.14 6.53
C VAL A 139 -3.77 23.71 7.90
N ASP A 140 -4.64 23.74 8.91
CA ASP A 140 -4.33 23.38 10.32
C ASP A 140 -5.07 22.10 10.77
N SER A 141 -5.49 21.25 9.84
CA SER A 141 -6.22 20.01 10.12
C SER A 141 -5.32 18.79 10.16
N VAL A 142 -5.20 18.14 11.33
CA VAL A 142 -4.50 16.86 11.51
C VAL A 142 -5.02 15.81 10.53
N GLY A 143 -6.35 15.75 10.34
CA GLY A 143 -6.97 14.81 9.39
C GLY A 143 -6.56 15.03 7.94
N ALA A 144 -6.39 16.29 7.51
CA ALA A 144 -5.97 16.59 6.14
C ALA A 144 -4.55 16.09 5.85
N PHE A 145 -3.61 16.33 6.77
CA PHE A 145 -2.25 15.82 6.65
C PHE A 145 -2.17 14.28 6.74
N ALA A 146 -2.92 13.68 7.67
CA ALA A 146 -3.01 12.22 7.78
C ALA A 146 -3.59 11.58 6.52
N LEU A 147 -4.65 12.17 5.93
CA LEU A 147 -5.27 11.70 4.70
C LEU A 147 -4.32 11.82 3.50
N MET A 148 -3.57 12.90 3.40
CA MET A 148 -2.57 13.09 2.36
C MET A 148 -1.52 11.97 2.38
N ILE A 149 -1.03 11.64 3.58
CA ILE A 149 -0.08 10.53 3.77
C ILE A 149 -0.75 9.19 3.43
N ALA A 150 -2.00 9.00 3.83
CA ALA A 150 -2.73 7.77 3.59
C ALA A 150 -2.95 7.45 2.11
N LEU A 151 -3.18 8.46 1.29
CA LEU A 151 -3.50 8.28 -0.13
C LEU A 151 -2.29 8.34 -1.06
N SER A 152 -1.13 8.83 -0.57
CA SER A 152 0.09 8.96 -1.39
C SER A 152 0.51 7.68 -2.11
N PRO A 153 0.40 6.45 -1.53
CA PRO A 153 0.81 5.22 -2.22
C PRO A 153 0.01 4.93 -3.50
N LEU A 154 -1.24 5.44 -3.59
CA LEU A 154 -2.08 5.21 -4.77
C LEU A 154 -1.64 6.01 -5.99
N VAL A 155 -0.94 7.13 -5.81
CA VAL A 155 -0.55 8.02 -6.93
C VAL A 155 0.29 7.27 -7.95
N GLY A 156 1.32 6.54 -7.49
CA GLY A 156 2.16 5.75 -8.38
C GLY A 156 1.45 4.56 -9.00
N VAL A 157 0.58 3.89 -8.24
CA VAL A 157 -0.22 2.74 -8.72
C VAL A 157 -1.17 3.16 -9.84
N ILE A 158 -1.91 4.27 -9.63
CA ILE A 158 -2.84 4.81 -10.61
C ILE A 158 -2.07 5.24 -11.87
N GLY A 159 -0.96 5.97 -11.71
CA GLY A 159 -0.13 6.41 -12.83
C GLY A 159 0.35 5.23 -13.67
N VAL A 160 0.95 4.22 -13.05
CA VAL A 160 1.45 3.03 -13.76
C VAL A 160 0.31 2.19 -14.34
N GLY A 161 -0.84 2.10 -13.65
CA GLY A 161 -2.03 1.39 -14.10
C GLY A 161 -2.66 2.00 -15.33
N VAL A 162 -2.82 3.32 -15.37
CA VAL A 162 -3.37 4.06 -16.52
C VAL A 162 -2.56 3.81 -17.80
N PHE A 163 -1.23 3.68 -17.69
CA PHE A 163 -0.38 3.36 -18.83
C PHE A 163 -0.34 1.86 -19.17
N GLY A 164 -1.22 1.03 -18.62
CA GLY A 164 -1.32 -0.40 -18.91
C GLY A 164 -0.12 -1.24 -18.44
N LYS A 165 0.76 -0.69 -17.61
CA LYS A 165 1.98 -1.38 -17.15
C LYS A 165 1.74 -2.42 -16.06
N LEU A 166 0.51 -2.55 -15.56
CA LEU A 166 0.09 -3.59 -14.62
C LEU A 166 -0.65 -4.75 -15.32
N HIS A 167 -0.86 -4.65 -16.64
CA HIS A 167 -1.47 -5.74 -17.39
C HIS A 167 -0.53 -6.94 -17.50
N THR A 168 -1.10 -8.13 -17.34
CA THR A 168 -0.44 -9.43 -17.56
C THR A 168 -1.34 -10.32 -18.40
N ASP A 169 -0.74 -11.09 -19.30
CA ASP A 169 -1.49 -11.96 -20.20
C ASP A 169 -2.17 -13.12 -19.45
N ASP A 170 -3.27 -13.60 -20.00
CA ASP A 170 -3.91 -14.83 -19.54
C ASP A 170 -3.03 -16.06 -19.85
N GLY A 171 -3.21 -17.12 -19.08
CA GLY A 171 -2.43 -18.33 -19.20
C GLY A 171 -3.08 -19.51 -18.50
N PRO A 172 -2.45 -20.69 -18.49
CA PRO A 172 -2.98 -21.86 -17.83
C PRO A 172 -3.21 -21.58 -16.34
N PRO A 173 -4.21 -22.25 -15.70
CA PRO A 173 -4.49 -22.08 -14.27
C PRO A 173 -3.24 -22.25 -13.41
N ALA A 174 -3.10 -21.42 -12.40
CA ALA A 174 -1.99 -21.51 -11.44
C ALA A 174 -2.27 -22.64 -10.45
N PRO A 175 -1.49 -23.73 -10.40
CA PRO A 175 -1.62 -24.73 -9.35
C PRO A 175 -1.23 -24.16 -7.98
N GLY A 176 -1.67 -24.82 -6.89
CA GLY A 176 -1.39 -24.38 -5.54
C GLY A 176 0.09 -24.25 -5.23
N SER A 177 0.88 -25.17 -5.74
CA SER A 177 2.34 -25.25 -5.58
C SER A 177 3.12 -24.08 -6.20
N GLU A 178 2.54 -23.30 -7.12
CA GLU A 178 3.18 -22.12 -7.68
C GLU A 178 3.15 -20.91 -6.72
N VAL A 179 2.24 -20.92 -5.75
CA VAL A 179 1.96 -19.77 -4.86
C VAL A 179 2.38 -20.06 -3.41
N THR A 180 2.66 -21.31 -3.08
CA THR A 180 3.22 -21.71 -1.77
C THR A 180 4.63 -22.22 -1.98
N PRO A 181 5.66 -21.61 -1.40
CA PRO A 181 6.99 -22.21 -1.40
C PRO A 181 6.95 -23.55 -0.65
N ASN A 182 7.59 -24.56 -1.23
CA ASN A 182 7.89 -25.81 -0.53
C ASN A 182 8.86 -25.53 0.62
#